data_ced4e34e3fc5ceb91c5eed7a0fcf1ddf
#
_entry.id   ced4e34e3fc5ceb91c5eed7a0fcf1ddf
#
_cell.length_a   1.000
_cell.length_b   1.000
_cell.length_c   1.000
_cell.angle_alpha   90.00
_cell.angle_beta   90.00
_cell.angle_gamma   90.00
#
_symmetry.space_group_name_H-M   'P 1'
#
loop_
_entity.id
_entity.type
_entity.pdbx_description
1 polymer ?
#
loop_
_entity_poly.entity_id
_entity_poly.type
_entity_poly.pdbx_seq_one_letter_code
_entity_poly.pdbx_strand_id
1 'polypeptide(L)'
;AEYIYNAYKDTKTCGVIEEDKAYGIKKLAEPIRVVAAVIPTTNPTSTAIFKTLISLKTRNGIIISPHPRAKKSTIAAAKVVLEAAVAAGAPEGIISWIDVPSLEMTNLLMKEADIILATGGPGMVKAAYSSRKPALGVGAGNTPAIIDDTADVLLAVNSIIHSKTFDNGMICASEQSVIVLDRVYQAVK
;
A
#
# COMPACT_ATOMS: atom_id res chain seq x y z
N ALA A 1 -10.86 -2.32 4.25
CA ALA A 1 -10.94 -1.06 5.02
C ALA A 1 -10.94 -1.34 6.51
N GLU A 2 -11.86 -2.15 7.01
CA GLU A 2 -12.01 -2.46 8.45
C GLU A 2 -10.73 -3.00 9.10
N TYR A 3 -10.06 -3.95 8.48
CA TYR A 3 -8.82 -4.54 8.99
C TYR A 3 -7.71 -3.49 9.18
N ILE A 4 -7.51 -2.64 8.16
CA ILE A 4 -6.52 -1.56 8.21
C ILE A 4 -6.89 -0.52 9.26
N TYR A 5 -8.17 -0.15 9.32
CA TYR A 5 -8.65 0.78 10.34
C TYR A 5 -8.37 0.26 11.75
N ASN A 6 -8.75 -0.99 12.05
CA ASN A 6 -8.53 -1.60 13.37
C ASN A 6 -7.04 -1.76 13.71
N ALA A 7 -6.18 -2.07 12.71
CA ALA A 7 -4.75 -2.20 12.93
C ALA A 7 -4.06 -0.87 13.30
N TYR A 8 -4.55 0.26 12.77
CA TYR A 8 -3.83 1.53 12.89
C TYR A 8 -4.58 2.63 13.64
N LYS A 9 -5.88 2.47 13.97
CA LYS A 9 -6.68 3.53 14.60
C LYS A 9 -6.07 4.07 15.89
N ASP A 10 -5.47 3.22 16.70
CA ASP A 10 -4.90 3.55 18.00
C ASP A 10 -3.39 3.91 17.94
N THR A 11 -2.76 3.75 16.77
CA THR A 11 -1.35 4.11 16.59
C THR A 11 -1.17 5.61 16.70
N LYS A 12 -0.26 6.03 17.58
CA LYS A 12 0.07 7.45 17.76
C LYS A 12 0.92 7.94 16.58
N THR A 13 0.37 8.85 15.78
CA THR A 13 1.00 9.33 14.54
C THR A 13 1.28 10.82 14.52
N CYS A 14 1.01 11.54 15.61
CA CYS A 14 1.18 12.98 15.70
C CYS A 14 1.67 13.40 17.08
N GLY A 15 2.50 14.42 17.13
CA GLY A 15 3.09 14.95 18.36
C GLY A 15 4.13 14.02 18.96
N VAL A 16 4.37 14.10 20.27
CA VAL A 16 5.36 13.25 20.95
C VAL A 16 4.87 11.80 20.95
N ILE A 17 5.56 10.92 20.23
CA ILE A 17 5.23 9.49 20.11
C ILE A 17 6.01 8.63 21.09
N GLU A 18 7.20 9.07 21.51
CA GLU A 18 8.06 8.38 22.47
C GLU A 18 8.87 9.40 23.27
N GLU A 19 9.12 9.11 24.53
CA GLU A 19 9.97 9.93 25.40
C GLU A 19 10.92 9.01 26.18
N ASP A 20 12.22 9.22 25.97
CA ASP A 20 13.28 8.60 26.77
C ASP A 20 13.72 9.60 27.84
N LYS A 21 13.25 9.40 29.07
CA LYS A 21 13.56 10.28 30.20
C LYS A 21 15.01 10.14 30.68
N ALA A 22 15.66 8.99 30.44
CA ALA A 22 17.03 8.76 30.88
C ALA A 22 18.02 9.61 30.08
N TYR A 23 17.75 9.78 28.78
CA TYR A 23 18.58 10.58 27.87
C TYR A 23 17.99 11.94 27.51
N GLY A 24 16.79 12.27 28.00
CA GLY A 24 16.12 13.53 27.68
C GLY A 24 15.68 13.65 26.22
N ILE A 25 15.45 12.52 25.52
CA ILE A 25 15.12 12.47 24.09
C ILE A 25 13.61 12.35 23.94
N LYS A 26 13.03 13.14 23.01
CA LYS A 26 11.64 13.01 22.58
C LYS A 26 11.58 12.76 21.08
N LYS A 27 10.81 11.73 20.66
CA LYS A 27 10.49 11.50 19.26
C LYS A 27 9.14 12.16 18.93
N LEU A 28 9.16 13.08 18.00
CA LEU A 28 7.96 13.76 17.51
C LEU A 28 7.61 13.25 16.12
N ALA A 29 6.33 12.96 15.91
CA ALA A 29 5.78 12.70 14.59
C ALA A 29 5.15 13.97 14.03
N GLU A 30 5.63 14.39 12.86
CA GLU A 30 5.15 15.57 12.13
C GLU A 30 4.67 15.17 10.74
N PRO A 31 3.67 15.89 10.17
CA PRO A 31 3.22 15.64 8.81
C PRO A 31 4.33 15.99 7.80
N ILE A 32 4.41 15.20 6.72
CA ILE A 32 5.36 15.44 5.63
C ILE A 32 4.82 16.43 4.60
N ARG A 33 3.53 16.71 4.60
CA ARG A 33 2.74 17.62 3.75
C ARG A 33 1.98 16.91 2.63
N VAL A 34 2.58 16.74 1.43
CA VAL A 34 1.89 16.21 0.25
C VAL A 34 2.44 14.84 -0.12
N VAL A 35 1.54 13.88 -0.16
CA VAL A 35 1.81 12.49 -0.56
C VAL A 35 1.41 12.28 -2.02
N ALA A 36 2.35 11.87 -2.87
CA ALA A 36 2.04 11.35 -4.20
C ALA A 36 1.67 9.87 -4.11
N ALA A 37 0.44 9.50 -4.42
CA ALA A 37 -0.02 8.12 -4.35
C ALA A 37 -0.23 7.54 -5.74
N VAL A 38 0.67 6.66 -6.18
CA VAL A 38 0.52 5.91 -7.43
C VAL A 38 -0.25 4.63 -7.16
N ILE A 39 -1.35 4.42 -7.90
CA ILE A 39 -2.30 3.32 -7.68
C ILE A 39 -2.21 2.29 -8.83
N PRO A 40 -2.12 0.98 -8.51
CA PRO A 40 -2.02 -0.08 -9.51
C PRO A 40 -3.40 -0.46 -10.10
N THR A 41 -3.39 -1.37 -11.09
CA THR A 41 -4.62 -1.97 -11.64
C THR A 41 -5.11 -3.19 -10.86
N THR A 42 -4.23 -3.86 -10.14
CA THR A 42 -4.52 -5.15 -9.49
C THR A 42 -5.50 -5.03 -8.34
N ASN A 43 -5.39 -3.97 -7.54
CA ASN A 43 -6.26 -3.71 -6.38
C ASN A 43 -6.46 -2.20 -6.17
N PRO A 44 -7.08 -1.51 -7.15
CA PRO A 44 -7.10 -0.05 -7.18
C PRO A 44 -7.89 0.58 -6.04
N THR A 45 -9.08 0.05 -5.72
CA THR A 45 -9.96 0.60 -4.69
C THR A 45 -9.37 0.44 -3.29
N SER A 46 -8.91 -0.76 -2.94
CA SER A 46 -8.31 -1.03 -1.63
C SER A 46 -7.02 -0.23 -1.42
N THR A 47 -6.20 -0.10 -2.46
CA THR A 47 -4.96 0.70 -2.40
C THR A 47 -5.26 2.19 -2.24
N ALA A 48 -6.25 2.72 -2.96
CA ALA A 48 -6.67 4.12 -2.80
C ALA A 48 -7.19 4.38 -1.38
N ILE A 49 -8.08 3.53 -0.87
CA ILE A 49 -8.61 3.65 0.51
C ILE A 49 -7.48 3.57 1.54
N PHE A 50 -6.58 2.58 1.41
CA PHE A 50 -5.46 2.45 2.34
C PHE A 50 -4.58 3.70 2.37
N LYS A 51 -4.14 4.16 1.19
CA LYS A 51 -3.23 5.31 1.11
C LYS A 51 -3.88 6.61 1.57
N THR A 52 -5.17 6.80 1.31
CA THR A 52 -5.89 7.97 1.81
C THR A 52 -6.06 7.94 3.32
N LEU A 53 -6.47 6.81 3.89
CA LEU A 53 -6.64 6.68 5.34
C LEU A 53 -5.33 6.92 6.10
N ILE A 54 -4.20 6.33 5.63
CA ILE A 54 -2.92 6.52 6.31
C ILE A 54 -2.39 7.94 6.15
N SER A 55 -2.62 8.59 5.00
CA SER A 55 -2.25 9.99 4.79
C SER A 55 -3.03 10.92 5.70
N LEU A 56 -4.35 10.76 5.79
CA LEU A 56 -5.19 11.54 6.71
C LEU A 56 -4.82 11.31 8.17
N LYS A 57 -4.60 10.07 8.58
CA LYS A 57 -4.20 9.74 9.95
C LYS A 57 -2.88 10.42 10.35
N THR A 58 -1.98 10.58 9.41
CA THR A 58 -0.69 11.27 9.60
C THR A 58 -0.75 12.76 9.26
N ARG A 59 -1.94 13.31 9.07
CA ARG A 59 -2.22 14.73 8.77
C ARG A 59 -1.55 15.25 7.50
N ASN A 60 -1.44 14.39 6.48
CA ASN A 60 -0.92 14.76 5.17
C ASN A 60 -2.03 14.91 4.14
N GLY A 61 -1.86 15.84 3.20
CA GLY A 61 -2.63 15.87 1.97
C GLY A 61 -2.14 14.78 1.01
N ILE A 62 -3.03 14.29 0.14
CA ILE A 62 -2.71 13.24 -0.81
C ILE A 62 -3.23 13.56 -2.21
N ILE A 63 -2.38 13.35 -3.21
CA ILE A 63 -2.76 13.44 -4.62
C ILE A 63 -2.59 12.05 -5.24
N ILE A 64 -3.68 11.52 -5.77
CA ILE A 64 -3.75 10.18 -6.33
C ILE A 64 -3.45 10.24 -7.83
N SER A 65 -2.50 9.44 -8.29
CA SER A 65 -2.29 9.11 -9.70
C SER A 65 -2.88 7.72 -9.97
N PRO A 66 -4.09 7.65 -10.53
CA PRO A 66 -4.72 6.37 -10.85
C PRO A 66 -4.08 5.77 -12.10
N HIS A 67 -4.01 4.45 -12.16
CA HIS A 67 -3.69 3.79 -13.43
C HIS A 67 -4.81 4.05 -14.46
N PRO A 68 -4.53 4.34 -15.73
CA PRO A 68 -5.56 4.67 -16.74
C PRO A 68 -6.69 3.66 -16.83
N ARG A 69 -6.37 2.35 -16.76
CA ARG A 69 -7.37 1.26 -16.81
C ARG A 69 -8.26 1.16 -15.58
N ALA A 70 -7.81 1.66 -14.43
CA ALA A 70 -8.54 1.61 -13.16
C ALA A 70 -8.99 2.99 -12.66
N LYS A 71 -8.93 4.01 -13.52
CA LYS A 71 -9.23 5.39 -13.17
C LYS A 71 -10.59 5.53 -12.47
N LYS A 72 -11.65 5.00 -13.08
CA LYS A 72 -13.02 5.17 -12.57
C LYS A 72 -13.20 4.60 -11.15
N SER A 73 -12.74 3.38 -10.92
CA SER A 73 -12.85 2.73 -9.61
C SER A 73 -11.96 3.38 -8.55
N THR A 74 -10.75 3.80 -8.93
CA THR A 74 -9.83 4.52 -8.03
C THR A 74 -10.43 5.85 -7.57
N ILE A 75 -10.94 6.65 -8.51
CA ILE A 75 -11.54 7.96 -8.18
C ILE A 75 -12.83 7.79 -7.38
N ALA A 76 -13.66 6.80 -7.69
CA ALA A 76 -14.87 6.53 -6.90
C ALA A 76 -14.52 6.18 -5.44
N ALA A 77 -13.51 5.36 -5.22
CA ALA A 77 -13.05 5.04 -3.86
C ALA A 77 -12.49 6.26 -3.14
N ALA A 78 -11.71 7.11 -3.83
CA ALA A 78 -11.17 8.35 -3.25
C ALA A 78 -12.28 9.34 -2.86
N LYS A 79 -13.32 9.48 -3.69
CA LYS A 79 -14.48 10.35 -3.41
C LYS A 79 -15.21 9.95 -2.14
N VAL A 80 -15.49 8.67 -1.95
CA VAL A 80 -16.15 8.16 -0.73
C VAL A 80 -15.35 8.53 0.52
N VAL A 81 -14.02 8.39 0.48
CA VAL A 81 -13.17 8.76 1.62
C VAL A 81 -13.12 10.28 1.81
N LEU A 82 -13.05 11.05 0.71
CA LEU A 82 -13.05 12.51 0.78
C LEU A 82 -14.36 13.05 1.39
N GLU A 83 -15.51 12.56 0.93
CA GLU A 83 -16.82 12.97 1.46
C GLU A 83 -16.92 12.69 2.96
N ALA A 84 -16.50 11.51 3.41
CA ALA A 84 -16.47 11.17 4.83
C ALA A 84 -15.50 12.05 5.63
N ALA A 85 -14.31 12.34 5.06
CA ALA A 85 -13.32 13.18 5.71
C ALA A 85 -13.81 14.63 5.86
N VAL A 86 -14.40 15.21 4.80
CA VAL A 86 -14.97 16.56 4.82
C VAL A 86 -16.13 16.65 5.80
N ALA A 87 -17.03 15.66 5.82
CA ALA A 87 -18.11 15.58 6.80
C ALA A 87 -17.59 15.52 8.27
N ALA A 88 -16.40 14.98 8.47
CA ALA A 88 -15.72 14.96 9.77
C ALA A 88 -14.88 16.23 10.05
N GLY A 89 -14.90 17.25 9.18
CA GLY A 89 -14.23 18.53 9.36
C GLY A 89 -12.85 18.64 8.68
N ALA A 90 -12.47 17.71 7.81
CA ALA A 90 -11.25 17.86 7.01
C ALA A 90 -11.44 18.94 5.93
N PRO A 91 -10.37 19.65 5.52
CA PRO A 91 -10.45 20.63 4.44
C PRO A 91 -10.86 19.98 3.11
N GLU A 92 -11.66 20.69 2.32
CA GLU A 92 -11.88 20.34 0.92
C GLU A 92 -10.53 20.30 0.18
N GLY A 93 -10.33 19.31 -0.67
CA GLY A 93 -9.08 19.16 -1.41
C GLY A 93 -7.94 18.43 -0.66
N ILE A 94 -8.15 17.99 0.59
CA ILE A 94 -7.17 17.18 1.32
C ILE A 94 -6.85 15.86 0.59
N ILE A 95 -7.80 15.35 -0.19
CA ILE A 95 -7.64 14.22 -1.11
C ILE A 95 -7.95 14.73 -2.51
N SER A 96 -6.99 14.65 -3.41
CA SER A 96 -7.11 15.04 -4.81
C SER A 96 -6.64 13.92 -5.73
N TRP A 97 -6.93 14.02 -7.02
CA TRP A 97 -6.52 13.00 -8.01
C TRP A 97 -6.29 13.61 -9.38
N ILE A 98 -5.55 12.89 -10.21
CA ILE A 98 -5.33 13.23 -11.61
C ILE A 98 -6.50 12.69 -12.44
N ASP A 99 -7.30 13.59 -13.02
CA ASP A 99 -8.45 13.20 -13.86
C ASP A 99 -8.06 12.66 -15.22
N VAL A 100 -6.96 13.13 -15.78
CA VAL A 100 -6.41 12.63 -17.05
C VAL A 100 -5.05 12.00 -16.78
N PRO A 101 -5.02 10.73 -16.33
CA PRO A 101 -3.77 10.09 -15.95
C PRO A 101 -2.89 9.82 -17.16
N SER A 102 -1.65 10.30 -17.07
CA SER A 102 -0.57 10.03 -18.02
C SER A 102 0.73 9.77 -17.28
N LEU A 103 1.71 9.21 -17.97
CA LEU A 103 3.03 9.02 -17.40
C LEU A 103 3.69 10.36 -17.06
N GLU A 104 3.49 11.36 -17.91
CA GLU A 104 4.01 12.72 -17.71
C GLU A 104 3.44 13.35 -16.43
N MET A 105 2.12 13.31 -16.26
CA MET A 105 1.46 13.83 -15.05
C MET A 105 1.88 13.08 -13.80
N THR A 106 2.05 11.76 -13.88
CA THR A 106 2.54 10.96 -12.76
C THR A 106 3.97 11.33 -12.38
N ASN A 107 4.85 11.52 -13.36
CA ASN A 107 6.22 11.95 -13.14
C ASN A 107 6.29 13.37 -12.55
N LEU A 108 5.45 14.29 -13.04
CA LEU A 108 5.32 15.64 -12.48
C LEU A 108 4.88 15.59 -11.03
N LEU A 109 3.83 14.83 -10.72
CA LEU A 109 3.37 14.64 -9.35
C LEU A 109 4.49 14.08 -8.44
N MET A 110 5.22 13.07 -8.88
CA MET A 110 6.33 12.50 -8.12
C MET A 110 7.46 13.51 -7.88
N LYS A 111 7.68 14.42 -8.81
CA LYS A 111 8.69 15.49 -8.71
C LYS A 111 8.28 16.57 -7.69
N GLU A 112 7.02 16.95 -7.67
CA GLU A 112 6.54 18.09 -6.87
C GLU A 112 6.11 17.70 -5.44
N ALA A 113 5.68 16.46 -5.20
CA ALA A 113 5.27 15.98 -3.89
C ALA A 113 6.45 15.89 -2.88
N ASP A 114 6.13 15.80 -1.62
CA ASP A 114 7.11 15.69 -0.53
C ASP A 114 7.52 14.24 -0.27
N ILE A 115 6.61 13.28 -0.46
CA ILE A 115 6.86 11.83 -0.38
C ILE A 115 6.03 11.08 -1.42
N ILE A 116 6.55 9.94 -1.87
CA ILE A 116 5.91 9.09 -2.86
C ILE A 116 5.54 7.75 -2.24
N LEU A 117 4.26 7.36 -2.37
CA LEU A 117 3.75 6.02 -2.09
C LEU A 117 3.41 5.35 -3.44
N ALA A 118 4.36 4.66 -4.04
CA ALA A 118 4.17 4.03 -5.34
C ALA A 118 3.83 2.54 -5.20
N THR A 119 2.71 2.11 -5.77
CA THR A 119 2.39 0.69 -5.97
C THR A 119 2.18 0.45 -7.45
N GLY A 120 2.99 -0.43 -8.03
CA GLY A 120 2.94 -0.66 -9.47
C GLY A 120 4.00 -1.64 -9.96
N GLY A 121 4.14 -1.76 -11.26
CA GLY A 121 5.18 -2.59 -11.87
C GLY A 121 6.60 -2.08 -11.63
N PRO A 122 7.63 -2.90 -11.93
CA PRO A 122 9.04 -2.56 -11.64
C PRO A 122 9.49 -1.22 -12.22
N GLY A 123 9.00 -0.86 -13.42
CA GLY A 123 9.32 0.43 -14.05
C GLY A 123 8.80 1.62 -13.26
N MET A 124 7.59 1.53 -12.70
CA MET A 124 7.01 2.60 -11.88
C MET A 124 7.74 2.73 -10.53
N VAL A 125 8.07 1.61 -9.91
CA VAL A 125 8.86 1.60 -8.66
C VAL A 125 10.25 2.21 -8.89
N LYS A 126 10.91 1.86 -9.99
CA LYS A 126 12.19 2.47 -10.37
C LYS A 126 12.06 3.97 -10.60
N ALA A 127 11.00 4.43 -11.29
CA ALA A 127 10.74 5.85 -11.49
C ALA A 127 10.54 6.60 -10.17
N ALA A 128 9.79 6.01 -9.23
CA ALA A 128 9.58 6.59 -7.90
C ALA A 128 10.90 6.77 -7.14
N TYR A 129 11.75 5.76 -7.08
CA TYR A 129 13.06 5.88 -6.42
C TYR A 129 14.04 6.81 -7.16
N SER A 130 13.89 6.96 -8.48
CA SER A 130 14.72 7.86 -9.29
C SER A 130 14.27 9.33 -9.24
N SER A 131 13.14 9.64 -8.62
CA SER A 131 12.58 11.01 -8.55
C SER A 131 13.37 11.97 -7.65
N ARG A 132 14.32 11.47 -6.88
CA ARG A 132 15.07 12.20 -5.84
C ARG A 132 14.22 12.68 -4.66
N LYS A 133 13.01 12.16 -4.52
CA LYS A 133 12.12 12.37 -3.37
C LYS A 133 12.11 11.12 -2.48
N PRO A 134 11.83 11.24 -1.20
CA PRO A 134 11.55 10.08 -0.36
C PRO A 134 10.45 9.23 -1.01
N ALA A 135 10.69 7.95 -1.20
CA ALA A 135 9.75 7.05 -1.87
C ALA A 135 9.64 5.71 -1.15
N LEU A 136 8.42 5.23 -1.00
CA LEU A 136 8.08 3.89 -0.58
C LEU A 136 7.45 3.17 -1.78
N GLY A 137 8.25 2.35 -2.45
CA GLY A 137 7.86 1.63 -3.65
C GLY A 137 7.48 0.19 -3.34
N VAL A 138 6.32 -0.24 -3.82
CA VAL A 138 5.83 -1.61 -3.72
C VAL A 138 5.62 -2.16 -5.13
N GLY A 139 6.40 -3.18 -5.48
CA GLY A 139 6.35 -3.87 -6.76
C GLY A 139 5.69 -5.24 -6.67
N ALA A 140 5.93 -6.06 -7.69
CA ALA A 140 5.55 -7.47 -7.67
C ALA A 140 6.38 -8.23 -6.63
N GLY A 141 5.71 -9.02 -5.81
CA GLY A 141 6.36 -9.93 -4.87
C GLY A 141 6.80 -11.24 -5.55
N ASN A 142 7.74 -11.92 -4.93
CA ASN A 142 8.05 -13.32 -5.20
C ASN A 142 8.01 -14.05 -3.85
N THR A 143 6.81 -14.37 -3.40
CA THR A 143 6.55 -14.92 -2.08
C THR A 143 6.73 -16.45 -2.13
N PRO A 144 7.72 -17.03 -1.45
CA PRO A 144 7.84 -18.49 -1.32
C PRO A 144 6.95 -18.99 -0.17
N ALA A 145 6.32 -20.13 -0.36
CA ALA A 145 5.74 -20.94 0.71
C ALA A 145 6.72 -22.07 1.07
N ILE A 146 6.95 -22.27 2.36
CA ILE A 146 7.86 -23.32 2.84
C ILE A 146 7.05 -24.41 3.52
N ILE A 147 7.23 -25.66 3.10
CA ILE A 147 6.61 -26.82 3.72
C ILE A 147 7.73 -27.68 4.32
N ASP A 148 7.77 -27.77 5.62
CA ASP A 148 8.71 -28.61 6.36
C ASP A 148 8.07 -29.95 6.79
N ASP A 149 8.84 -30.79 7.47
CA ASP A 149 8.44 -32.14 7.87
C ASP A 149 7.51 -32.15 9.11
N THR A 150 7.24 -30.99 9.71
CA THR A 150 6.26 -30.83 10.82
C THR A 150 4.89 -30.39 10.31
N ALA A 151 4.77 -30.06 9.02
CA ALA A 151 3.55 -29.55 8.45
C ALA A 151 2.49 -30.65 8.24
N ASP A 152 1.22 -30.28 8.46
CA ASP A 152 0.11 -31.04 7.86
C ASP A 152 0.11 -30.77 6.36
N VAL A 153 0.60 -31.74 5.58
CA VAL A 153 0.81 -31.60 4.15
C VAL A 153 -0.48 -31.26 3.41
N LEU A 154 -1.60 -31.94 3.77
CA LEU A 154 -2.88 -31.71 3.09
C LEU A 154 -3.40 -30.30 3.35
N LEU A 155 -3.33 -29.84 4.58
CA LEU A 155 -3.70 -28.49 4.97
C LEU A 155 -2.82 -27.45 4.27
N ALA A 156 -1.50 -27.66 4.26
CA ALA A 156 -0.53 -26.77 3.63
C ALA A 156 -0.80 -26.60 2.13
N VAL A 157 -0.96 -27.71 1.40
CA VAL A 157 -1.22 -27.71 -0.05
C VAL A 157 -2.55 -27.02 -0.36
N ASN A 158 -3.63 -27.37 0.36
CA ASN A 158 -4.92 -26.71 0.15
C ASN A 158 -4.86 -25.21 0.44
N SER A 159 -4.16 -24.78 1.51
CA SER A 159 -4.00 -23.38 1.85
C SER A 159 -3.24 -22.62 0.77
N ILE A 160 -2.17 -23.19 0.23
CA ILE A 160 -1.39 -22.60 -0.87
C ILE A 160 -2.26 -22.47 -2.14
N ILE A 161 -3.03 -23.49 -2.49
CA ILE A 161 -3.92 -23.47 -3.66
C ILE A 161 -4.97 -22.37 -3.49
N HIS A 162 -5.64 -22.30 -2.35
CA HIS A 162 -6.63 -21.25 -2.08
C HIS A 162 -6.03 -19.86 -2.12
N SER A 163 -4.87 -19.66 -1.52
CA SER A 163 -4.15 -18.37 -1.54
C SER A 163 -3.72 -17.99 -2.95
N LYS A 164 -3.12 -18.93 -3.70
CA LYS A 164 -2.63 -18.68 -5.05
C LYS A 164 -3.74 -18.44 -6.07
N THR A 165 -4.88 -19.10 -5.92
CA THR A 165 -6.02 -18.92 -6.84
C THR A 165 -6.93 -17.77 -6.47
N PHE A 166 -6.74 -17.17 -5.29
CA PHE A 166 -7.45 -15.93 -4.92
C PHE A 166 -7.18 -14.84 -5.96
N ASP A 167 -8.24 -14.13 -6.35
CA ASP A 167 -8.19 -13.07 -7.37
C ASP A 167 -7.52 -13.53 -8.68
N ASN A 168 -7.73 -14.78 -9.08
CA ASN A 168 -7.10 -15.42 -10.23
C ASN A 168 -5.55 -15.33 -10.25
N GLY A 169 -4.93 -15.30 -9.07
CA GLY A 169 -3.49 -15.15 -8.92
C GLY A 169 -2.93 -13.76 -9.27
N MET A 170 -3.79 -12.76 -9.39
CA MET A 170 -3.41 -11.39 -9.79
C MET A 170 -2.77 -10.59 -8.65
N ILE A 171 -3.08 -10.91 -7.41
CA ILE A 171 -2.56 -10.17 -6.26
C ILE A 171 -1.05 -10.34 -6.12
N CYS A 172 -0.35 -9.25 -5.88
CA CYS A 172 1.11 -9.21 -5.78
C CYS A 172 1.68 -10.01 -4.59
N ALA A 173 0.86 -10.35 -3.60
CA ALA A 173 1.25 -11.09 -2.40
C ALA A 173 1.03 -12.61 -2.53
N SER A 174 0.50 -13.11 -3.67
CA SER A 174 0.29 -14.54 -3.87
C SER A 174 1.61 -15.31 -4.00
N GLU A 175 1.62 -16.55 -3.58
CA GLU A 175 2.77 -17.44 -3.63
C GLU A 175 3.24 -17.62 -5.09
N GLN A 176 4.56 -17.54 -5.30
CA GLN A 176 5.17 -17.73 -6.62
C GLN A 176 6.00 -19.02 -6.72
N SER A 177 6.39 -19.56 -5.57
CA SER A 177 7.16 -20.79 -5.46
C SER A 177 6.84 -21.53 -4.18
N VAL A 178 7.05 -22.85 -4.20
CA VAL A 178 6.94 -23.70 -3.01
C VAL A 178 8.29 -24.34 -2.77
N ILE A 179 8.82 -24.17 -1.57
CA ILE A 179 10.05 -24.80 -1.10
C ILE A 179 9.63 -25.96 -0.20
N VAL A 180 9.98 -27.18 -0.57
CA VAL A 180 9.56 -28.39 0.15
C VAL A 180 10.80 -29.12 0.62
N LEU A 181 10.84 -29.52 1.89
CA LEU A 181 11.91 -30.43 2.37
C LEU A 181 11.81 -31.78 1.68
N ASP A 182 12.96 -32.38 1.37
CA ASP A 182 13.06 -33.64 0.65
C ASP A 182 12.23 -34.77 1.28
N ARG A 183 12.19 -34.83 2.61
CA ARG A 183 11.42 -35.82 3.37
C ARG A 183 9.94 -35.86 3.06
N VAL A 184 9.33 -34.70 2.77
CA VAL A 184 7.89 -34.58 2.52
C VAL A 184 7.56 -34.27 1.05
N TYR A 185 8.58 -34.14 0.21
CA TYR A 185 8.42 -33.77 -1.20
C TYR A 185 7.44 -34.68 -1.96
N GLN A 186 7.54 -36.01 -1.77
CA GLN A 186 6.67 -36.97 -2.46
C GLN A 186 5.21 -36.90 -2.00
N ALA A 187 4.97 -36.49 -0.75
CA ALA A 187 3.63 -36.31 -0.22
C ALA A 187 2.97 -34.99 -0.67
N VAL A 188 3.80 -33.97 -0.95
CA VAL A 188 3.34 -32.65 -1.43
C VAL A 188 3.07 -32.67 -2.94
N LYS A 189 3.79 -33.49 -3.71
CA LYS A 189 3.66 -33.59 -5.17
C LYS A 189 2.37 -34.29 -5.61
#